data_ab0343669721cf547fcfe6b2cf35fc76
#
_entry.id   ab0343669721cf547fcfe6b2cf35fc76
#
_cell.length_a   1.000
_cell.length_b   1.000
_cell.length_c   1.000
_cell.angle_alpha   90.00
_cell.angle_beta   90.00
_cell.angle_gamma   90.00
#
_symmetry.space_group_name_H-M   'P 1'
#
loop_
_entity.id
_entity.type
_entity.pdbx_description
1 polymer ?
#
loop_
_entity_poly.entity_id
_entity_poly.type
_entity_poly.pdbx_seq_one_letter_code
_entity_poly.pdbx_strand_id
1 'polypeptide(L)'
;MQGFRSFVWTAVSYQLKDKLKLSPSASQFVSSVAFFPWSIKPLYGIVSDCISIRGRKRIPYLIIATILSLVPWPILGLNATFRNSSWHLMVLLTAQNLGTAMADVVVDAMIAEAVRSEKASFAGDLQSLSWFSMALGGICGSLLGGYALSNLPIDKIFLLFTVLPAIQLFSCVLVEETPVSSGDVPTSEDLGDSHDMNGNSPSDEDSYFMRKSSSTISKRKKSKKRGKKKRFSNKSQFVEKENAGRLGWYYSLKSATYSLLQAFRKPIILRPMAWFFLAHITFPNLSTVMFYYQTEFLNLDAAFLGTTRVIGWLGLMLGTFVYNRHLKTMKLRTILLYTHIGLSLLSLLDIVLVSRMNIAYGITDKHMVLVGSALADAINQFKFMPFLILSGQLCPPGIEGTLFALFMSINNFGSTVGSFVGAGLASFLNLSSGSFDNLLLGIAIQVACIYIPVLFLFLIPKEATGVSA
;
A
#
# COMPACT_ATOMS: atom_id res chain seq x y z
N MET A 1 -6.62 11.75 -2.83
CA MET A 1 -7.41 10.71 -3.52
C MET A 1 -7.48 9.40 -2.73
N GLN A 2 -6.38 8.83 -2.22
CA GLN A 2 -6.38 7.54 -1.53
C GLN A 2 -7.35 7.46 -0.34
N GLY A 3 -7.30 8.39 0.59
CA GLY A 3 -8.23 8.40 1.73
C GLY A 3 -9.69 8.55 1.31
N PHE A 4 -9.97 9.40 0.34
CA PHE A 4 -11.32 9.67 -0.15
C PHE A 4 -11.98 8.45 -0.86
N ARG A 5 -11.25 7.38 -1.10
CA ARG A 5 -11.81 6.12 -1.64
C ARG A 5 -12.92 5.53 -0.75
N SER A 6 -12.91 5.82 0.54
CA SER A 6 -13.98 5.41 1.46
C SER A 6 -15.37 5.86 0.97
N PHE A 7 -15.45 7.01 0.28
CA PHE A 7 -16.67 7.52 -0.34
C PHE A 7 -17.31 6.50 -1.30
N VAL A 8 -16.55 6.05 -2.29
CA VAL A 8 -17.10 5.19 -3.35
C VAL A 8 -17.15 3.72 -2.92
N TRP A 9 -16.23 3.26 -2.07
CA TRP A 9 -16.23 1.86 -1.63
C TRP A 9 -17.40 1.51 -0.73
N THR A 10 -17.95 2.48 0.00
CA THR A 10 -19.24 2.30 0.68
C THR A 10 -20.36 2.02 -0.32
N ALA A 11 -20.43 2.78 -1.42
CA ALA A 11 -21.40 2.54 -2.49
C ALA A 11 -21.20 1.18 -3.19
N VAL A 12 -19.93 0.74 -3.39
CA VAL A 12 -19.63 -0.60 -3.92
C VAL A 12 -20.19 -1.69 -3.01
N SER A 13 -20.02 -1.58 -1.70
CA SER A 13 -20.55 -2.56 -0.74
C SER A 13 -22.08 -2.67 -0.84
N TYR A 14 -22.79 -1.55 -0.95
CA TYR A 14 -24.23 -1.54 -1.14
C TYR A 14 -24.65 -2.03 -2.54
N GLN A 15 -23.86 -1.76 -3.59
CA GLN A 15 -24.12 -2.31 -4.93
C GLN A 15 -24.05 -3.84 -4.92
N LEU A 16 -23.05 -4.42 -4.26
CA LEU A 16 -22.90 -5.88 -4.15
C LEU A 16 -24.05 -6.50 -3.35
N LYS A 17 -24.43 -5.87 -2.24
CA LYS A 17 -25.46 -6.35 -1.32
C LYS A 17 -26.88 -6.14 -1.89
N ASP A 18 -27.26 -4.90 -2.15
CA ASP A 18 -28.68 -4.53 -2.39
C ASP A 18 -29.09 -4.69 -3.85
N LYS A 19 -28.18 -4.40 -4.79
CA LYS A 19 -28.49 -4.48 -6.24
C LYS A 19 -28.17 -5.84 -6.83
N LEU A 20 -26.99 -6.37 -6.54
CA LEU A 20 -26.58 -7.69 -7.03
C LEU A 20 -27.06 -8.83 -6.12
N LYS A 21 -27.53 -8.52 -4.91
CA LYS A 21 -28.05 -9.51 -3.92
C LYS A 21 -27.07 -10.67 -3.70
N LEU A 22 -25.77 -10.37 -3.70
CA LEU A 22 -24.74 -11.37 -3.44
C LEU A 22 -24.75 -11.78 -1.96
N SER A 23 -24.40 -13.04 -1.71
CA SER A 23 -24.14 -13.48 -0.35
C SER A 23 -22.92 -12.74 0.26
N PRO A 24 -22.79 -12.66 1.59
CA PRO A 24 -21.63 -12.05 2.24
C PRO A 24 -20.30 -12.65 1.75
N SER A 25 -20.22 -13.97 1.58
CA SER A 25 -19.03 -14.68 1.09
C SER A 25 -18.69 -14.29 -0.36
N ALA A 26 -19.70 -14.23 -1.25
CA ALA A 26 -19.51 -13.83 -2.64
C ALA A 26 -19.10 -12.36 -2.75
N SER A 27 -19.71 -11.46 -1.97
CA SER A 27 -19.33 -10.04 -1.92
C SER A 27 -17.89 -9.85 -1.43
N GLN A 28 -17.48 -10.61 -0.42
CA GLN A 28 -16.12 -10.58 0.09
C GLN A 28 -15.12 -11.13 -0.93
N PHE A 29 -15.48 -12.21 -1.65
CA PHE A 29 -14.65 -12.75 -2.73
C PHE A 29 -14.44 -11.70 -3.84
N VAL A 30 -15.50 -11.08 -4.35
CA VAL A 30 -15.42 -10.02 -5.37
C VAL A 30 -14.52 -8.88 -4.91
N SER A 31 -14.70 -8.42 -3.67
CA SER A 31 -13.87 -7.36 -3.09
C SER A 31 -12.39 -7.78 -2.97
N SER A 32 -12.13 -9.01 -2.54
CA SER A 32 -10.75 -9.52 -2.39
C SER A 32 -10.02 -9.62 -3.72
N VAL A 33 -10.71 -10.07 -4.79
CA VAL A 33 -10.17 -10.07 -6.15
C VAL A 33 -9.90 -8.65 -6.61
N ALA A 34 -10.83 -7.73 -6.38
CA ALA A 34 -10.66 -6.32 -6.75
C ALA A 34 -9.46 -5.65 -6.06
N PHE A 35 -9.13 -6.04 -4.83
CA PHE A 35 -7.97 -5.51 -4.09
C PHE A 35 -6.64 -6.24 -4.37
N PHE A 36 -6.66 -7.39 -5.08
CA PHE A 36 -5.45 -8.15 -5.37
C PHE A 36 -4.30 -7.35 -6.01
N PRO A 37 -4.54 -6.35 -6.90
CA PRO A 37 -3.46 -5.53 -7.47
C PRO A 37 -2.55 -4.84 -6.43
N TRP A 38 -3.04 -4.58 -5.22
CA TRP A 38 -2.23 -4.01 -4.13
C TRP A 38 -1.17 -4.97 -3.60
N SER A 39 -1.33 -6.26 -3.88
CA SER A 39 -0.40 -7.32 -3.45
C SER A 39 0.84 -7.44 -4.35
N ILE A 40 0.84 -6.81 -5.52
CA ILE A 40 1.92 -6.90 -6.50
C ILE A 40 2.63 -5.57 -6.79
N LYS A 41 2.57 -4.62 -5.86
CA LYS A 41 3.19 -3.29 -5.95
C LYS A 41 4.66 -3.28 -6.41
N PRO A 42 5.56 -4.21 -6.01
CA PRO A 42 6.94 -4.19 -6.45
C PRO A 42 7.10 -4.29 -7.96
N LEU A 43 6.17 -4.98 -8.64
CA LEU A 43 6.22 -5.07 -10.11
C LEU A 43 6.06 -3.69 -10.76
N TYR A 44 5.17 -2.86 -10.24
CA TYR A 44 4.95 -1.50 -10.74
C TYR A 44 6.16 -0.60 -10.49
N GLY A 45 6.76 -0.71 -9.30
CA GLY A 45 7.99 -0.01 -8.94
C GLY A 45 9.13 -0.36 -9.89
N ILE A 46 9.44 -1.66 -10.01
CA ILE A 46 10.52 -2.14 -10.89
C ILE A 46 10.29 -1.71 -12.35
N VAL A 47 9.05 -1.81 -12.85
CA VAL A 47 8.72 -1.40 -14.22
C VAL A 47 8.94 0.10 -14.39
N SER A 48 8.46 0.94 -13.47
CA SER A 48 8.62 2.40 -13.55
C SER A 48 10.08 2.84 -13.39
N ASP A 49 10.88 2.12 -12.62
CA ASP A 49 12.30 2.42 -12.39
C ASP A 49 13.18 2.03 -13.58
N CYS A 50 12.90 0.86 -14.18
CA CYS A 50 13.74 0.30 -15.25
C CYS A 50 13.36 0.77 -16.65
N ILE A 51 12.10 1.11 -16.91
CA ILE A 51 11.60 1.47 -18.23
C ILE A 51 11.19 2.94 -18.25
N SER A 52 11.94 3.77 -18.96
CA SER A 52 11.56 5.17 -19.17
C SER A 52 10.67 5.31 -20.42
N ILE A 53 9.57 6.04 -20.31
CA ILE A 53 8.69 6.37 -21.43
C ILE A 53 9.01 7.79 -21.88
N ARG A 54 9.52 7.96 -23.12
CA ARG A 54 9.96 9.24 -23.69
C ARG A 54 10.98 9.99 -22.80
N GLY A 55 11.88 9.24 -22.14
CA GLY A 55 12.91 9.81 -21.27
C GLY A 55 12.41 10.24 -19.88
N ARG A 56 11.15 9.93 -19.52
CA ARG A 56 10.57 10.22 -18.21
C ARG A 56 10.21 8.92 -17.51
N LYS A 57 10.39 8.86 -16.16
CA LYS A 57 10.17 7.64 -15.36
C LYS A 57 8.91 7.70 -14.52
N ARG A 58 8.37 8.87 -14.18
CA ARG A 58 7.28 9.02 -13.20
C ARG A 58 5.97 9.48 -13.84
N ILE A 59 5.95 10.64 -14.47
CA ILE A 59 4.73 11.25 -15.01
C ILE A 59 3.98 10.36 -16.01
N PRO A 60 4.64 9.71 -17.01
CA PRO A 60 3.91 8.86 -17.95
C PRO A 60 3.20 7.68 -17.26
N TYR A 61 3.84 7.07 -16.26
CA TYR A 61 3.24 5.99 -15.49
C TYR A 61 2.09 6.48 -14.63
N LEU A 62 2.21 7.66 -14.03
CA LEU A 62 1.14 8.28 -13.24
C LEU A 62 -0.08 8.60 -14.12
N ILE A 63 0.13 9.07 -15.36
CA ILE A 63 -0.95 9.30 -16.34
C ILE A 63 -1.66 7.98 -16.68
N ILE A 64 -0.92 6.94 -17.05
CA ILE A 64 -1.48 5.62 -17.38
C ILE A 64 -2.27 5.07 -16.19
N ALA A 65 -1.68 5.11 -15.00
CA ALA A 65 -2.30 4.66 -13.75
C ALA A 65 -3.59 5.44 -13.45
N THR A 66 -3.57 6.76 -13.65
CA THR A 66 -4.73 7.62 -13.41
C THR A 66 -5.85 7.34 -14.43
N ILE A 67 -5.53 7.15 -15.72
CA ILE A 67 -6.52 6.76 -16.74
C ILE A 67 -7.14 5.41 -16.37
N LEU A 68 -6.32 4.43 -15.99
CA LEU A 68 -6.79 3.10 -15.60
C LEU A 68 -7.69 3.13 -14.36
N SER A 69 -7.45 4.04 -13.42
CA SER A 69 -8.29 4.25 -12.24
C SER A 69 -9.54 5.11 -12.52
N LEU A 70 -9.50 5.96 -13.55
CA LEU A 70 -10.58 6.87 -13.93
C LEU A 70 -11.68 6.16 -14.72
N VAL A 71 -11.30 5.43 -15.77
CA VAL A 71 -12.23 4.86 -16.78
C VAL A 71 -13.31 3.95 -16.18
N PRO A 72 -13.07 3.09 -15.19
CA PRO A 72 -14.11 2.24 -14.63
C PRO A 72 -15.30 2.99 -14.03
N TRP A 73 -15.10 4.17 -13.43
CA TRP A 73 -16.15 4.87 -12.72
C TRP A 73 -17.25 5.44 -13.62
N PRO A 74 -16.96 6.16 -14.72
CA PRO A 74 -18.02 6.57 -15.66
C PRO A 74 -18.69 5.38 -16.34
N ILE A 75 -17.99 4.28 -16.62
CA ILE A 75 -18.59 3.07 -17.15
C ILE A 75 -19.63 2.51 -16.18
N LEU A 76 -19.27 2.37 -14.90
CA LEU A 76 -20.17 1.90 -13.84
C LEU A 76 -21.32 2.87 -13.57
N GLY A 77 -21.08 4.18 -13.68
CA GLY A 77 -22.11 5.19 -13.49
C GLY A 77 -23.12 5.24 -14.61
N LEU A 78 -22.67 5.19 -15.87
CA LEU A 78 -23.53 5.39 -17.04
C LEU A 78 -24.17 4.09 -17.55
N ASN A 79 -23.53 2.94 -17.35
CA ASN A 79 -23.99 1.69 -17.94
C ASN A 79 -24.49 0.71 -16.86
N ALA A 80 -25.81 0.54 -16.81
CA ALA A 80 -26.47 -0.38 -15.87
C ALA A 80 -26.09 -1.85 -16.10
N THR A 81 -25.83 -2.28 -17.35
CA THR A 81 -25.47 -3.65 -17.68
C THR A 81 -24.14 -4.05 -17.02
N PHE A 82 -23.13 -3.16 -17.11
CA PHE A 82 -21.83 -3.41 -16.45
C PHE A 82 -21.95 -3.34 -14.93
N ARG A 83 -22.74 -2.41 -14.40
CA ARG A 83 -22.94 -2.23 -12.96
C ARG A 83 -23.69 -3.40 -12.32
N ASN A 84 -24.68 -3.98 -13.02
CA ASN A 84 -25.54 -5.04 -12.50
C ASN A 84 -25.05 -6.47 -12.82
N SER A 85 -23.84 -6.62 -13.36
CA SER A 85 -23.18 -7.90 -13.56
C SER A 85 -22.00 -8.04 -12.60
N SER A 86 -22.01 -9.05 -11.74
CA SER A 86 -20.94 -9.28 -10.76
C SER A 86 -19.57 -9.47 -11.41
N TRP A 87 -19.50 -10.13 -12.57
CA TRP A 87 -18.26 -10.33 -13.31
C TRP A 87 -17.70 -9.01 -13.87
N HIS A 88 -18.51 -8.23 -14.57
CA HIS A 88 -18.08 -6.96 -15.14
C HIS A 88 -17.69 -5.96 -14.03
N LEU A 89 -18.49 -5.90 -12.96
CA LEU A 89 -18.17 -5.06 -11.81
C LEU A 89 -16.84 -5.45 -11.19
N MET A 90 -16.58 -6.75 -10.98
CA MET A 90 -15.33 -7.25 -10.44
C MET A 90 -14.13 -6.87 -11.31
N VAL A 91 -14.22 -7.05 -12.63
CA VAL A 91 -13.15 -6.70 -13.59
C VAL A 91 -12.88 -5.20 -13.57
N LEU A 92 -13.92 -4.36 -13.60
CA LEU A 92 -13.77 -2.90 -13.58
C LEU A 92 -13.19 -2.41 -12.24
N LEU A 93 -13.62 -2.96 -11.12
CA LEU A 93 -13.05 -2.64 -9.80
C LEU A 93 -11.59 -3.11 -9.69
N THR A 94 -11.24 -4.25 -10.27
CA THR A 94 -9.85 -4.73 -10.32
C THR A 94 -8.98 -3.80 -11.16
N ALA A 95 -9.44 -3.37 -12.33
CA ALA A 95 -8.75 -2.41 -13.18
C ALA A 95 -8.56 -1.06 -12.48
N GLN A 96 -9.58 -0.58 -11.79
CA GLN A 96 -9.51 0.64 -10.96
C GLN A 96 -8.45 0.51 -9.87
N ASN A 97 -8.44 -0.61 -9.14
CA ASN A 97 -7.45 -0.85 -8.09
C ASN A 97 -6.03 -1.01 -8.65
N LEU A 98 -5.88 -1.62 -9.83
CA LEU A 98 -4.60 -1.70 -10.52
C LEU A 98 -4.04 -0.29 -10.80
N GLY A 99 -4.86 0.59 -11.38
CA GLY A 99 -4.48 1.98 -11.61
C GLY A 99 -4.13 2.70 -10.30
N THR A 100 -4.94 2.53 -9.26
CA THR A 100 -4.71 3.20 -7.99
C THR A 100 -3.45 2.69 -7.28
N ALA A 101 -3.21 1.37 -7.27
CA ALA A 101 -2.02 0.78 -6.67
C ALA A 101 -0.72 1.18 -7.40
N MET A 102 -0.79 1.28 -8.74
CA MET A 102 0.32 1.77 -9.56
C MET A 102 0.59 3.25 -9.30
N ALA A 103 -0.45 4.10 -9.23
CA ALA A 103 -0.30 5.52 -8.92
C ALA A 103 0.33 5.74 -7.52
N ASP A 104 -0.06 4.94 -6.54
CA ASP A 104 0.47 4.97 -5.18
C ASP A 104 1.99 4.71 -5.17
N VAL A 105 2.44 3.65 -5.86
CA VAL A 105 3.88 3.33 -5.97
C VAL A 105 4.67 4.43 -6.66
N VAL A 106 4.12 5.02 -7.73
CA VAL A 106 4.80 6.09 -8.47
C VAL A 106 4.90 7.36 -7.62
N VAL A 107 3.85 7.72 -6.88
CA VAL A 107 3.86 8.88 -5.97
C VAL A 107 4.83 8.65 -4.81
N ASP A 108 4.85 7.46 -4.20
CA ASP A 108 5.81 7.11 -3.14
C ASP A 108 7.27 7.24 -3.64
N ALA A 109 7.54 6.80 -4.89
CA ALA A 109 8.84 6.95 -5.51
C ALA A 109 9.20 8.43 -5.76
N MET A 110 8.25 9.26 -6.20
CA MET A 110 8.46 10.71 -6.37
C MET A 110 8.77 11.39 -5.04
N ILE A 111 8.05 11.02 -3.97
CA ILE A 111 8.31 11.51 -2.61
C ILE A 111 9.74 11.12 -2.16
N ALA A 112 10.12 9.85 -2.36
CA ALA A 112 11.46 9.38 -2.01
C ALA A 112 12.58 10.09 -2.78
N GLU A 113 12.37 10.39 -4.06
CA GLU A 113 13.31 11.16 -4.89
C GLU A 113 13.40 12.62 -4.44
N ALA A 114 12.27 13.27 -4.13
CA ALA A 114 12.26 14.63 -3.61
C ALA A 114 12.99 14.75 -2.27
N VAL A 115 12.82 13.77 -1.40
CA VAL A 115 13.52 13.67 -0.11
C VAL A 115 15.02 13.53 -0.26
N ARG A 116 15.52 12.82 -1.28
CA ARG A 116 16.96 12.69 -1.54
C ARG A 116 17.60 13.98 -2.08
N SER A 117 16.85 14.78 -2.84
CA SER A 117 17.33 16.03 -3.42
C SER A 117 17.35 17.19 -2.44
N GLU A 118 16.50 17.16 -1.42
CA GLU A 118 16.33 18.19 -0.40
C GLU A 118 17.05 17.83 0.91
N LYS A 119 17.20 18.79 1.82
CA LYS A 119 17.81 18.55 3.14
C LYS A 119 16.95 17.56 3.94
N ALA A 120 17.57 16.66 4.68
CA ALA A 120 16.93 15.60 5.49
C ALA A 120 15.82 16.08 6.44
N SER A 121 15.80 17.37 6.83
CA SER A 121 14.73 17.97 7.63
C SER A 121 13.37 18.04 6.92
N PHE A 122 13.35 18.13 5.58
CA PHE A 122 12.13 18.21 4.79
C PHE A 122 11.46 16.85 4.56
N ALA A 123 12.21 15.78 4.73
CA ALA A 123 11.75 14.41 4.49
C ALA A 123 10.57 14.02 5.40
N GLY A 124 10.69 14.31 6.69
CA GLY A 124 9.66 14.02 7.69
C GLY A 124 8.37 14.81 7.45
N ASP A 125 8.51 16.07 7.04
CA ASP A 125 7.37 16.96 6.82
C ASP A 125 6.55 16.51 5.60
N LEU A 126 7.20 16.12 4.50
CA LEU A 126 6.53 15.66 3.29
C LEU A 126 5.76 14.34 3.52
N GLN A 127 6.38 13.41 4.24
CA GLN A 127 5.73 12.15 4.62
C GLN A 127 4.54 12.40 5.55
N SER A 128 4.70 13.27 6.55
CA SER A 128 3.64 13.64 7.48
C SER A 128 2.45 14.30 6.77
N LEU A 129 2.73 15.19 5.80
CA LEU A 129 1.71 15.83 4.97
C LEU A 129 0.93 14.81 4.13
N SER A 130 1.62 13.80 3.58
CA SER A 130 0.98 12.72 2.82
C SER A 130 -0.01 11.93 3.70
N TRP A 131 0.40 11.51 4.88
CA TRP A 131 -0.47 10.79 5.83
C TRP A 131 -1.62 11.64 6.35
N PHE A 132 -1.37 12.91 6.65
CA PHE A 132 -2.41 13.86 7.06
C PHE A 132 -3.46 14.04 5.95
N SER A 133 -3.02 14.24 4.72
CA SER A 133 -3.91 14.38 3.55
C SER A 133 -4.75 13.11 3.33
N MET A 134 -4.15 11.93 3.56
CA MET A 134 -4.84 10.64 3.47
C MET A 134 -5.92 10.52 4.56
N ALA A 135 -5.61 10.86 5.80
CA ALA A 135 -6.57 10.81 6.91
C ALA A 135 -7.73 11.81 6.71
N LEU A 136 -7.42 13.05 6.33
CA LEU A 136 -8.43 14.07 6.02
C LEU A 136 -9.34 13.61 4.87
N GLY A 137 -8.76 13.07 3.80
CA GLY A 137 -9.52 12.47 2.70
C GLY A 137 -10.40 11.31 3.15
N GLY A 138 -9.93 10.49 4.10
CA GLY A 138 -10.68 9.38 4.67
C GLY A 138 -11.90 9.84 5.47
N ILE A 139 -11.73 10.84 6.31
CA ILE A 139 -12.81 11.47 7.09
C ILE A 139 -13.86 12.08 6.15
N CYS A 140 -13.44 12.97 5.25
CA CYS A 140 -14.33 13.61 4.30
C CYS A 140 -15.04 12.60 3.40
N GLY A 141 -14.31 11.60 2.88
CA GLY A 141 -14.88 10.56 2.04
C GLY A 141 -15.90 9.69 2.76
N SER A 142 -15.68 9.39 4.03
CA SER A 142 -16.61 8.58 4.82
C SER A 142 -17.90 9.34 5.17
N LEU A 143 -17.79 10.62 5.56
CA LEU A 143 -18.95 11.48 5.82
C LEU A 143 -19.81 11.67 4.56
N LEU A 144 -19.15 12.09 3.48
CA LEU A 144 -19.84 12.35 2.22
C LEU A 144 -20.40 11.04 1.61
N GLY A 145 -19.71 9.90 1.79
CA GLY A 145 -20.18 8.60 1.29
C GLY A 145 -21.44 8.14 2.00
N GLY A 146 -21.50 8.25 3.33
CA GLY A 146 -22.71 7.94 4.10
C GLY A 146 -23.88 8.85 3.72
N TYR A 147 -23.64 10.17 3.65
CA TYR A 147 -24.66 11.15 3.24
C TYR A 147 -25.13 10.91 1.80
N ALA A 148 -24.20 10.70 0.87
CA ALA A 148 -24.53 10.48 -0.53
C ALA A 148 -25.40 9.23 -0.74
N LEU A 149 -25.09 8.12 -0.05
CA LEU A 149 -25.89 6.89 -0.12
C LEU A 149 -27.31 7.05 0.40
N SER A 150 -27.53 7.93 1.36
CA SER A 150 -28.86 8.22 1.89
C SER A 150 -29.70 9.10 0.94
N ASN A 151 -29.05 9.90 0.04
CA ASN A 151 -29.72 10.92 -0.75
C ASN A 151 -29.58 10.73 -2.27
N LEU A 152 -28.63 9.95 -2.73
CA LEU A 152 -28.31 9.77 -4.15
C LEU A 152 -28.35 8.29 -4.54
N PRO A 153 -28.78 7.96 -5.76
CA PRO A 153 -28.66 6.62 -6.30
C PRO A 153 -27.17 6.29 -6.57
N ILE A 154 -26.82 5.00 -6.49
CA ILE A 154 -25.43 4.52 -6.55
C ILE A 154 -24.71 4.91 -7.86
N ASP A 155 -25.43 4.95 -8.99
CA ASP A 155 -24.89 5.38 -10.28
C ASP A 155 -24.37 6.82 -10.25
N LYS A 156 -25.08 7.72 -9.60
CA LYS A 156 -24.65 9.11 -9.40
C LYS A 156 -23.41 9.20 -8.51
N ILE A 157 -23.28 8.33 -7.50
CA ILE A 157 -22.12 8.27 -6.63
C ILE A 157 -20.87 7.85 -7.42
N PHE A 158 -20.98 6.85 -8.29
CA PHE A 158 -19.88 6.45 -9.17
C PHE A 158 -19.44 7.58 -10.12
N LEU A 159 -20.41 8.30 -10.72
CA LEU A 159 -20.12 9.47 -11.55
C LEU A 159 -19.46 10.59 -10.76
N LEU A 160 -19.94 10.89 -9.57
CA LEU A 160 -19.37 11.95 -8.72
C LEU A 160 -17.92 11.63 -8.34
N PHE A 161 -17.62 10.38 -8.06
CA PHE A 161 -16.25 9.98 -7.74
C PHE A 161 -15.27 10.13 -8.92
N THR A 162 -15.79 10.14 -10.17
CA THR A 162 -14.98 10.35 -11.40
C THR A 162 -14.20 11.67 -11.35
N VAL A 163 -14.73 12.69 -10.66
CA VAL A 163 -14.12 14.03 -10.56
C VAL A 163 -12.72 13.98 -9.95
N LEU A 164 -12.50 13.14 -8.93
CA LEU A 164 -11.19 13.08 -8.25
C LEU A 164 -10.06 12.52 -9.11
N PRO A 165 -10.21 11.37 -9.79
CA PRO A 165 -9.20 10.93 -10.73
C PRO A 165 -9.03 11.88 -11.93
N ALA A 166 -10.08 12.59 -12.35
CA ALA A 166 -9.97 13.62 -13.39
C ALA A 166 -9.11 14.81 -12.92
N ILE A 167 -9.29 15.29 -11.69
CA ILE A 167 -8.43 16.31 -11.09
C ILE A 167 -6.98 15.81 -11.01
N GLN A 168 -6.76 14.55 -10.61
CA GLN A 168 -5.42 13.96 -10.57
C GLN A 168 -4.79 13.92 -11.97
N LEU A 169 -5.56 13.54 -13.01
CA LEU A 169 -5.08 13.54 -14.39
C LEU A 169 -4.67 14.94 -14.85
N PHE A 170 -5.49 15.95 -14.53
CA PHE A 170 -5.17 17.34 -14.82
C PHE A 170 -3.89 17.79 -14.07
N SER A 171 -3.74 17.42 -12.81
CA SER A 171 -2.54 17.74 -12.03
C SER A 171 -1.27 17.13 -12.63
N CYS A 172 -1.35 15.94 -13.26
CA CYS A 172 -0.20 15.33 -13.93
C CYS A 172 0.31 16.14 -15.12
N VAL A 173 -0.54 16.96 -15.76
CA VAL A 173 -0.15 17.85 -16.86
C VAL A 173 0.63 19.08 -16.36
N LEU A 174 0.37 19.48 -15.10
CA LEU A 174 0.99 20.67 -14.49
C LEU A 174 2.36 20.35 -13.86
N VAL A 175 2.69 19.08 -13.65
CA VAL A 175 3.95 18.66 -13.02
C VAL A 175 5.02 18.46 -14.11
N GLU A 176 6.12 19.20 -13.99
CA GLU A 176 7.29 19.01 -14.84
C GLU A 176 8.24 17.97 -14.24
N GLU A 177 8.60 16.98 -15.04
CA GLU A 177 9.63 15.99 -14.72
C GLU A 177 10.86 16.26 -15.59
N THR A 178 12.03 16.43 -14.94
CA THR A 178 13.29 16.57 -15.66
C THR A 178 13.62 15.26 -16.39
N PRO A 179 13.92 15.31 -17.71
CA PRO A 179 14.31 14.10 -18.46
C PRO A 179 15.56 13.47 -17.86
N VAL A 180 15.57 12.15 -17.77
CA VAL A 180 16.75 11.38 -17.33
C VAL A 180 17.91 11.67 -18.29
N SER A 181 19.00 12.25 -17.78
CA SER A 181 20.23 12.46 -18.55
C SER A 181 20.83 11.12 -18.95
N SER A 182 21.28 11.01 -20.19
CA SER A 182 21.87 9.77 -20.74
C SER A 182 23.19 9.35 -20.09
N GLY A 183 23.62 10.01 -19.00
CA GLY A 183 24.83 9.75 -18.23
C GLY A 183 24.63 8.90 -16.97
N ASP A 184 23.38 8.66 -16.52
CA ASP A 184 23.10 7.94 -15.28
C ASP A 184 22.88 6.42 -15.45
N VAL A 185 23.30 5.86 -16.58
CA VAL A 185 23.34 4.39 -16.73
C VAL A 185 24.65 3.94 -16.09
N PRO A 186 24.62 3.15 -14.99
CA PRO A 186 25.85 2.59 -14.41
C PRO A 186 26.58 1.79 -15.49
N THR A 187 27.76 2.22 -15.86
CA THR A 187 28.65 1.46 -16.75
C THR A 187 29.14 0.25 -16.00
N SER A 188 29.29 -0.87 -16.70
CA SER A 188 29.74 -2.16 -16.23
C SER A 188 31.14 -2.14 -15.55
N GLU A 189 31.79 -1.00 -15.48
CA GLU A 189 33.08 -0.79 -14.81
C GLU A 189 32.93 -0.53 -13.30
N ASP A 190 31.79 -0.03 -12.82
CA ASP A 190 31.54 0.19 -11.37
C ASP A 190 31.13 -1.09 -10.60
N LEU A 191 31.02 -2.23 -11.26
CA LEU A 191 30.64 -3.51 -10.65
C LEU A 191 31.81 -4.49 -10.51
N GLY A 192 33.05 -4.08 -10.87
CA GLY A 192 34.22 -4.95 -10.93
C GLY A 192 35.18 -4.92 -9.72
N ASP A 193 35.06 -3.94 -8.84
CA ASP A 193 36.12 -3.67 -7.83
C ASP A 193 35.69 -3.90 -6.37
N SER A 194 35.13 -5.07 -6.06
CA SER A 194 34.90 -5.51 -4.68
C SER A 194 35.26 -6.97 -4.43
N HIS A 195 36.41 -7.40 -4.95
CA HIS A 195 37.09 -8.60 -4.45
C HIS A 195 38.57 -8.28 -4.23
N ASP A 196 39.02 -8.56 -3.04
CA ASP A 196 40.35 -8.51 -2.48
C ASP A 196 40.71 -7.28 -1.62
N MET A 197 40.39 -7.39 -0.33
CA MET A 197 41.32 -6.90 0.73
C MET A 197 41.23 -7.83 1.94
N ASN A 198 42.23 -8.69 2.00
CA ASN A 198 42.62 -9.38 3.21
C ASN A 198 43.85 -8.68 3.81
N GLY A 199 43.79 -8.33 5.09
CA GLY A 199 44.98 -8.35 5.94
C GLY A 199 45.65 -7.02 6.35
N ASN A 200 45.60 -6.80 7.65
CA ASN A 200 46.61 -6.12 8.52
C ASN A 200 46.56 -4.60 8.69
N SER A 201 46.16 -4.23 9.92
CA SER A 201 46.59 -3.03 10.65
C SER A 201 48.12 -3.07 10.96
N PRO A 202 48.83 -2.01 11.37
CA PRO A 202 48.41 -1.00 12.36
C PRO A 202 48.95 0.46 12.19
N SER A 203 48.35 1.36 12.97
CA SER A 203 48.90 2.54 13.68
C SER A 203 49.56 3.70 12.92
N ASP A 204 49.13 4.83 13.28
CA ASP A 204 49.75 6.09 13.74
C ASP A 204 49.44 7.37 12.93
N GLU A 205 48.86 8.24 13.69
CA GLU A 205 49.03 9.70 13.90
C GLU A 205 49.37 10.67 12.75
N ASP A 206 48.57 11.74 12.79
CA ASP A 206 48.90 13.16 12.63
C ASP A 206 49.14 13.82 11.27
N SER A 207 48.40 14.88 11.16
CA SER A 207 48.75 16.25 10.77
C SER A 207 48.25 16.79 9.42
N TYR A 208 47.43 17.82 9.59
CA TYR A 208 47.29 19.08 8.82
C TYR A 208 48.20 19.30 7.60
N PHE A 209 47.68 19.72 6.49
CA PHE A 209 47.86 21.09 5.95
C PHE A 209 47.23 21.31 4.58
N MET A 210 46.70 22.52 4.45
CA MET A 210 46.26 23.18 3.21
C MET A 210 47.35 23.16 2.12
N ARG A 211 46.99 23.15 0.85
CA ARG A 211 47.45 24.18 -0.09
C ARG A 211 46.66 24.26 -1.42
N LYS A 212 46.45 25.50 -1.79
CA LYS A 212 45.86 26.08 -3.00
C LYS A 212 46.69 25.86 -4.27
N SER A 213 45.95 25.89 -5.41
CA SER A 213 46.23 26.54 -6.70
C SER A 213 47.44 26.07 -7.52
N SER A 214 47.34 25.81 -8.81
CA SER A 214 47.23 26.78 -9.89
C SER A 214 47.31 26.11 -11.27
N SER A 215 46.67 26.75 -12.22
CA SER A 215 46.71 26.61 -13.64
C SER A 215 48.03 26.32 -14.32
N THR A 216 48.02 25.50 -15.38
CA THR A 216 48.85 25.89 -16.55
C THR A 216 48.25 25.34 -17.86
N ILE A 217 48.05 26.22 -18.80
CA ILE A 217 47.64 26.08 -20.16
C ILE A 217 48.78 25.48 -21.00
N SER A 218 48.50 24.52 -21.85
CA SER A 218 49.36 24.24 -23.01
C SER A 218 48.52 24.02 -24.27
N LYS A 219 48.67 25.00 -25.17
CA LYS A 219 48.21 24.96 -26.56
C LYS A 219 49.13 24.07 -27.39
N ARG A 220 48.60 23.19 -28.23
CA ARG A 220 49.29 22.82 -29.48
C ARG A 220 48.35 22.46 -30.64
N LYS A 221 48.43 23.30 -31.64
CA LYS A 221 48.10 23.39 -33.06
C LYS A 221 47.66 22.12 -33.81
N LYS A 222 46.58 22.38 -34.56
CA LYS A 222 46.13 22.02 -35.91
C LYS A 222 46.94 21.00 -36.75
N SER A 223 46.19 20.04 -37.32
CA SER A 223 46.37 19.62 -38.71
C SER A 223 45.01 19.29 -39.33
N LYS A 224 44.70 19.97 -40.43
CA LYS A 224 43.57 19.72 -41.33
C LYS A 224 43.89 18.50 -42.22
N LYS A 225 42.97 17.53 -42.29
CA LYS A 225 42.79 16.73 -43.51
C LYS A 225 41.32 16.49 -43.80
N ARG A 226 40.90 16.96 -44.96
CA ARG A 226 39.59 16.84 -45.61
C ARG A 226 39.45 15.40 -46.15
N GLY A 227 38.35 14.72 -45.85
CA GLY A 227 37.99 13.44 -46.45
C GLY A 227 36.47 13.25 -46.45
N LYS A 228 35.86 13.45 -47.65
CA LYS A 228 34.47 13.09 -47.94
C LYS A 228 34.29 11.59 -47.75
N LYS A 229 33.34 11.18 -46.87
CA LYS A 229 32.46 10.00 -46.93
C LYS A 229 31.85 9.78 -45.56
N LYS A 230 30.55 9.91 -45.44
CA LYS A 230 29.72 9.03 -44.60
C LYS A 230 28.29 9.59 -44.51
N ARG A 231 27.49 9.27 -45.51
CA ARG A 231 26.02 9.45 -45.44
C ARG A 231 25.30 8.10 -45.25
N PHE A 232 26.01 7.06 -44.84
CA PHE A 232 25.45 5.70 -44.64
C PHE A 232 25.59 5.13 -43.23
N SER A 233 26.15 5.89 -42.27
CA SER A 233 26.41 5.38 -40.91
C SER A 233 25.34 5.74 -39.87
N ASN A 234 24.36 6.59 -40.18
CA ASN A 234 23.38 7.01 -39.15
C ASN A 234 22.23 6.01 -38.91
N LYS A 235 21.96 5.09 -39.85
CA LYS A 235 20.87 4.12 -39.65
C LYS A 235 21.31 2.92 -38.85
N SER A 236 22.54 2.48 -38.95
CA SER A 236 23.09 1.37 -38.14
C SER A 236 23.37 1.80 -36.70
N GLN A 237 23.84 3.01 -36.45
CA GLN A 237 24.04 3.53 -35.09
C GLN A 237 22.72 3.79 -34.34
N PHE A 238 21.64 4.13 -35.05
CA PHE A 238 20.33 4.28 -34.42
C PHE A 238 19.75 2.92 -34.02
N VAL A 239 19.87 1.88 -34.84
CA VAL A 239 19.41 0.52 -34.56
C VAL A 239 20.28 -0.15 -33.50
N GLU A 240 21.58 0.14 -33.46
CA GLU A 240 22.49 -0.38 -32.44
C GLU A 240 22.27 0.29 -31.06
N LYS A 241 21.97 1.59 -31.01
CA LYS A 241 21.56 2.30 -29.80
C LYS A 241 20.20 1.87 -29.30
N GLU A 242 19.25 1.58 -30.18
CA GLU A 242 17.93 1.09 -29.82
C GLU A 242 17.98 -0.37 -29.27
N ASN A 243 18.83 -1.21 -29.86
CA ASN A 243 19.08 -2.56 -29.36
C ASN A 243 19.91 -2.58 -28.06
N ALA A 244 20.88 -1.67 -27.90
CA ALA A 244 21.60 -1.52 -26.63
C ALA A 244 20.68 -0.98 -25.51
N GLY A 245 19.75 -0.08 -25.84
CA GLY A 245 18.72 0.38 -24.90
C GLY A 245 17.74 -0.74 -24.52
N ARG A 246 17.32 -1.58 -25.48
CA ARG A 246 16.45 -2.74 -25.22
C ARG A 246 17.13 -3.83 -24.41
N LEU A 247 18.42 -4.04 -24.57
CA LEU A 247 19.17 -4.99 -23.72
C LEU A 247 19.42 -4.41 -22.32
N GLY A 248 19.68 -3.12 -22.22
CA GLY A 248 19.98 -2.43 -20.97
C GLY A 248 18.86 -2.52 -19.94
N TRP A 249 17.59 -2.26 -20.32
CA TRP A 249 16.47 -2.34 -19.38
C TRP A 249 16.21 -3.77 -18.89
N TYR A 250 16.42 -4.79 -19.74
CA TYR A 250 16.26 -6.19 -19.34
C TYR A 250 17.30 -6.60 -18.29
N TYR A 251 18.56 -6.19 -18.47
CA TYR A 251 19.61 -6.44 -17.49
C TYR A 251 19.34 -5.68 -16.18
N SER A 252 18.89 -4.43 -16.24
CA SER A 252 18.48 -3.65 -15.06
C SER A 252 17.32 -4.31 -14.33
N LEU A 253 16.30 -4.77 -15.05
CA LEU A 253 15.17 -5.49 -14.51
C LEU A 253 15.60 -6.79 -13.80
N LYS A 254 16.44 -7.59 -14.47
CA LYS A 254 16.97 -8.84 -13.93
C LYS A 254 17.83 -8.58 -12.68
N SER A 255 18.69 -7.57 -12.73
CA SER A 255 19.57 -7.19 -11.62
C SER A 255 18.75 -6.70 -10.42
N ALA A 256 17.78 -5.80 -10.62
CA ALA A 256 16.90 -5.31 -9.56
C ALA A 256 16.08 -6.45 -8.91
N THR A 257 15.51 -7.34 -9.73
CA THR A 257 14.77 -8.50 -9.24
C THR A 257 15.68 -9.45 -8.45
N TYR A 258 16.89 -9.70 -8.94
CA TYR A 258 17.86 -10.56 -8.25
C TYR A 258 18.31 -9.98 -6.91
N SER A 259 18.64 -8.68 -6.88
CA SER A 259 19.03 -7.97 -5.65
C SER A 259 17.90 -7.96 -4.63
N LEU A 260 16.66 -7.76 -5.07
CA LEU A 260 15.47 -7.83 -4.22
C LEU A 260 15.29 -9.23 -3.62
N LEU A 261 15.39 -10.28 -4.43
CA LEU A 261 15.28 -11.67 -3.97
C LEU A 261 16.42 -12.03 -3.00
N GLN A 262 17.64 -11.58 -3.27
CA GLN A 262 18.79 -11.82 -2.41
C GLN A 262 18.63 -11.11 -1.05
N ALA A 263 18.17 -9.86 -1.05
CA ALA A 263 17.89 -9.12 0.17
C ALA A 263 16.78 -9.80 0.99
N PHE A 264 15.69 -10.20 0.33
CA PHE A 264 14.55 -10.85 0.98
C PHE A 264 14.90 -12.23 1.58
N ARG A 265 15.84 -12.97 0.99
CA ARG A 265 16.31 -14.27 1.52
C ARG A 265 17.09 -14.16 2.83
N LYS A 266 17.56 -12.97 3.22
CA LYS A 266 18.26 -12.79 4.50
C LYS A 266 17.32 -13.10 5.67
N PRO A 267 17.71 -13.98 6.63
CA PRO A 267 16.84 -14.36 7.74
C PRO A 267 16.35 -13.19 8.59
N ILE A 268 17.15 -12.12 8.69
CA ILE A 268 16.80 -10.92 9.43
C ILE A 268 15.60 -10.18 8.84
N ILE A 269 15.38 -10.31 7.52
CA ILE A 269 14.25 -9.74 6.77
C ILE A 269 13.11 -10.75 6.68
N LEU A 270 13.43 -11.97 6.25
CA LEU A 270 12.44 -13.00 5.97
C LEU A 270 11.60 -13.38 7.21
N ARG A 271 12.24 -13.55 8.38
CA ARG A 271 11.54 -13.97 9.61
C ARG A 271 10.46 -12.99 10.05
N PRO A 272 10.74 -11.68 10.23
CA PRO A 272 9.68 -10.72 10.59
C PRO A 272 8.59 -10.62 9.53
N MET A 273 8.95 -10.63 8.25
CA MET A 273 7.97 -10.55 7.16
C MET A 273 7.07 -11.79 7.12
N ALA A 274 7.64 -12.98 7.36
CA ALA A 274 6.85 -14.20 7.51
C ALA A 274 5.87 -14.11 8.68
N TRP A 275 6.27 -13.51 9.80
CA TRP A 275 5.36 -13.28 10.93
C TRP A 275 4.21 -12.34 10.57
N PHE A 276 4.49 -11.20 9.93
CA PHE A 276 3.44 -10.27 9.53
C PHE A 276 2.49 -10.88 8.50
N PHE A 277 3.01 -11.66 7.56
CA PHE A 277 2.20 -12.42 6.61
C PHE A 277 1.30 -13.43 7.34
N LEU A 278 1.88 -14.23 8.26
CA LEU A 278 1.15 -15.19 9.06
C LEU A 278 0.04 -14.53 9.88
N ALA A 279 0.33 -13.38 10.50
CA ALA A 279 -0.64 -12.62 11.29
C ALA A 279 -1.86 -12.12 10.50
N HIS A 280 -1.77 -12.08 9.16
CA HIS A 280 -2.90 -11.74 8.31
C HIS A 280 -3.63 -12.99 7.79
N ILE A 281 -2.90 -14.02 7.35
CA ILE A 281 -3.53 -15.21 6.75
C ILE A 281 -4.26 -16.08 7.77
N THR A 282 -3.79 -16.10 9.02
CA THR A 282 -4.42 -16.88 10.10
C THR A 282 -5.70 -16.22 10.64
N PHE A 283 -5.93 -14.95 10.30
CA PHE A 283 -7.12 -14.22 10.74
C PHE A 283 -8.19 -14.27 9.64
N PRO A 284 -9.26 -15.09 9.78
CA PRO A 284 -10.37 -15.10 8.85
C PRO A 284 -11.15 -13.79 8.97
N ASN A 285 -11.01 -12.93 7.97
CA ASN A 285 -11.66 -11.61 7.99
C ASN A 285 -13.16 -11.74 7.69
N LEU A 286 -14.01 -11.46 8.68
CA LEU A 286 -15.47 -11.49 8.57
C LEU A 286 -16.10 -10.10 8.43
N SER A 287 -15.33 -9.07 8.07
CA SER A 287 -15.83 -7.69 8.01
C SER A 287 -17.02 -7.49 7.06
N THR A 288 -17.04 -8.21 5.92
CA THR A 288 -18.18 -8.16 4.99
C THR A 288 -19.41 -8.83 5.60
N VAL A 289 -19.25 -9.94 6.30
CA VAL A 289 -20.36 -10.60 7.01
C VAL A 289 -20.94 -9.68 8.08
N MET A 290 -20.06 -9.03 8.87
CA MET A 290 -20.49 -8.05 9.87
C MET A 290 -21.18 -6.85 9.27
N PHE A 291 -20.75 -6.38 8.09
CA PHE A 291 -21.45 -5.32 7.35
C PHE A 291 -22.88 -5.73 6.97
N TYR A 292 -23.08 -6.97 6.49
CA TYR A 292 -24.42 -7.51 6.22
C TYR A 292 -25.25 -7.62 7.48
N TYR A 293 -24.70 -8.16 8.57
CA TYR A 293 -25.37 -8.25 9.87
C TYR A 293 -25.81 -6.86 10.36
N GLN A 294 -24.92 -5.88 10.31
CA GLN A 294 -25.20 -4.51 10.71
C GLN A 294 -26.29 -3.83 9.87
N THR A 295 -26.33 -4.09 8.57
CA THR A 295 -27.29 -3.44 7.67
C THR A 295 -28.63 -4.18 7.58
N GLU A 296 -28.66 -5.51 7.68
CA GLU A 296 -29.87 -6.31 7.49
C GLU A 296 -30.52 -6.70 8.80
N PHE A 297 -29.74 -7.10 9.78
CA PHE A 297 -30.26 -7.55 11.09
C PHE A 297 -30.41 -6.39 12.08
N LEU A 298 -29.36 -5.56 12.23
CA LEU A 298 -29.41 -4.40 13.13
C LEU A 298 -30.07 -3.17 12.50
N ASN A 299 -30.36 -3.20 11.19
CA ASN A 299 -31.00 -2.13 10.42
C ASN A 299 -30.26 -0.78 10.59
N LEU A 300 -28.92 -0.79 10.61
CA LEU A 300 -28.13 0.42 10.67
C LEU A 300 -28.07 1.10 9.30
N ASP A 301 -28.38 2.38 9.28
CA ASP A 301 -28.40 3.18 8.06
C ASP A 301 -26.99 3.54 7.53
N ALA A 302 -26.90 3.85 6.23
CA ALA A 302 -25.64 4.16 5.56
C ALA A 302 -24.96 5.41 6.14
N ALA A 303 -25.73 6.41 6.58
CA ALA A 303 -25.19 7.62 7.20
C ALA A 303 -24.49 7.29 8.54
N PHE A 304 -25.13 6.43 9.35
CA PHE A 304 -24.52 5.96 10.59
C PHE A 304 -23.23 5.16 10.33
N LEU A 305 -23.22 4.24 9.37
CA LEU A 305 -22.03 3.50 8.99
C LEU A 305 -20.92 4.41 8.42
N GLY A 306 -21.28 5.48 7.73
CA GLY A 306 -20.34 6.54 7.36
C GLY A 306 -19.71 7.20 8.57
N THR A 307 -20.51 7.51 9.59
CA THR A 307 -20.04 8.08 10.87
C THR A 307 -19.12 7.14 11.62
N THR A 308 -19.42 5.83 11.67
CA THR A 308 -18.52 4.84 12.30
C THR A 308 -17.16 4.78 11.61
N ARG A 309 -17.11 4.93 10.29
CA ARG A 309 -15.85 5.03 9.52
C ARG A 309 -15.03 6.28 9.89
N VAL A 310 -15.70 7.42 10.09
CA VAL A 310 -15.03 8.65 10.56
C VAL A 310 -14.41 8.42 11.94
N ILE A 311 -15.17 7.85 12.85
CA ILE A 311 -14.69 7.53 14.20
C ILE A 311 -13.50 6.53 14.12
N GLY A 312 -13.55 5.57 13.21
CA GLY A 312 -12.42 4.68 12.91
C GLY A 312 -11.16 5.45 12.48
N TRP A 313 -11.27 6.43 11.56
CA TRP A 313 -10.14 7.28 11.18
C TRP A 313 -9.58 8.08 12.36
N LEU A 314 -10.44 8.62 13.21
CA LEU A 314 -10.01 9.29 14.46
C LEU A 314 -9.34 8.32 15.42
N GLY A 315 -9.87 7.10 15.55
CA GLY A 315 -9.25 6.01 16.32
C GLY A 315 -7.86 5.66 15.82
N LEU A 316 -7.67 5.55 14.50
CA LEU A 316 -6.37 5.33 13.87
C LEU A 316 -5.38 6.44 14.21
N MET A 317 -5.80 7.72 14.12
CA MET A 317 -4.96 8.86 14.49
C MET A 317 -4.58 8.82 15.97
N LEU A 318 -5.54 8.52 16.84
CA LEU A 318 -5.31 8.34 18.28
C LEU A 318 -4.33 7.19 18.55
N GLY A 319 -4.51 6.05 17.89
CA GLY A 319 -3.61 4.90 17.99
C GLY A 319 -2.17 5.25 17.58
N THR A 320 -2.01 5.99 16.47
CA THR A 320 -0.70 6.50 16.04
C THR A 320 -0.08 7.42 17.07
N PHE A 321 -0.85 8.34 17.64
CA PHE A 321 -0.38 9.26 18.69
C PHE A 321 0.04 8.49 19.95
N VAL A 322 -0.77 7.57 20.43
CA VAL A 322 -0.47 6.73 21.62
C VAL A 322 0.79 5.90 21.38
N TYR A 323 0.91 5.29 20.20
CA TYR A 323 2.10 4.54 19.84
C TYR A 323 3.36 5.41 19.91
N ASN A 324 3.36 6.55 19.24
CA ASN A 324 4.51 7.44 19.19
C ASN A 324 4.87 8.04 20.56
N ARG A 325 3.88 8.27 21.41
CA ARG A 325 4.08 8.87 22.75
C ARG A 325 4.53 7.87 23.79
N HIS A 326 4.01 6.64 23.76
CA HIS A 326 4.15 5.69 24.87
C HIS A 326 4.77 4.33 24.46
N LEU A 327 4.48 3.83 23.25
CA LEU A 327 4.82 2.46 22.88
C LEU A 327 6.13 2.31 22.11
N LYS A 328 6.61 3.35 21.45
CA LYS A 328 7.80 3.27 20.57
C LYS A 328 9.07 2.77 21.25
N THR A 329 9.22 2.97 22.56
CA THR A 329 10.38 2.53 23.35
C THR A 329 10.27 1.09 23.82
N MET A 330 9.09 0.49 23.71
CA MET A 330 8.86 -0.90 24.12
C MET A 330 9.37 -1.88 23.07
N LYS A 331 9.68 -3.12 23.51
CA LYS A 331 10.06 -4.21 22.60
C LYS A 331 8.89 -4.57 21.69
N LEU A 332 9.18 -4.69 20.39
CA LEU A 332 8.13 -4.95 19.38
C LEU A 332 7.33 -6.23 19.67
N ARG A 333 7.98 -7.29 20.17
CA ARG A 333 7.29 -8.52 20.59
C ARG A 333 6.21 -8.26 21.64
N THR A 334 6.51 -7.41 22.62
CA THR A 334 5.58 -7.07 23.70
C THR A 334 4.40 -6.26 23.17
N ILE A 335 4.67 -5.28 22.29
CA ILE A 335 3.60 -4.49 21.65
C ILE A 335 2.68 -5.42 20.85
N LEU A 336 3.26 -6.28 20.00
CA LEU A 336 2.50 -7.19 19.15
C LEU A 336 1.66 -8.19 19.99
N LEU A 337 2.22 -8.69 21.10
CA LEU A 337 1.46 -9.54 22.02
C LEU A 337 0.24 -8.82 22.61
N TYR A 338 0.46 -7.62 23.18
CA TYR A 338 -0.65 -6.83 23.73
C TYR A 338 -1.67 -6.41 22.69
N THR A 339 -1.22 -6.13 21.46
CA THR A 339 -2.13 -5.84 20.35
C THR A 339 -3.05 -7.02 20.04
N HIS A 340 -2.53 -8.26 19.98
CA HIS A 340 -3.35 -9.45 19.73
C HIS A 340 -4.31 -9.72 20.88
N ILE A 341 -3.89 -9.53 22.13
CA ILE A 341 -4.78 -9.62 23.29
C ILE A 341 -5.87 -8.55 23.18
N GLY A 342 -5.52 -7.30 22.87
CA GLY A 342 -6.48 -6.22 22.70
C GLY A 342 -7.48 -6.47 21.56
N LEU A 343 -7.02 -6.97 20.41
CA LEU A 343 -7.90 -7.34 19.30
C LEU A 343 -8.83 -8.49 19.65
N SER A 344 -8.35 -9.48 20.41
CA SER A 344 -9.17 -10.57 20.91
C SER A 344 -10.27 -10.06 21.84
N LEU A 345 -9.93 -9.20 22.81
CA LEU A 345 -10.91 -8.59 23.72
C LEU A 345 -11.95 -7.75 22.95
N LEU A 346 -11.53 -7.04 21.89
CA LEU A 346 -12.48 -6.32 21.03
C LEU A 346 -13.40 -7.26 20.26
N SER A 347 -12.90 -8.37 19.76
CA SER A 347 -13.75 -9.36 19.07
C SER A 347 -14.77 -10.01 20.02
N LEU A 348 -14.54 -9.98 21.35
CA LEU A 348 -15.57 -10.36 22.33
C LEU A 348 -16.73 -9.34 22.34
N LEU A 349 -16.51 -8.07 22.02
CA LEU A 349 -17.61 -7.11 21.86
C LEU A 349 -18.51 -7.48 20.68
N ASP A 350 -17.94 -8.01 19.58
CA ASP A 350 -18.75 -8.53 18.48
C ASP A 350 -19.57 -9.75 18.91
N ILE A 351 -19.02 -10.62 19.77
CA ILE A 351 -19.77 -11.73 20.38
C ILE A 351 -20.95 -11.19 21.21
N VAL A 352 -20.72 -10.17 22.06
CA VAL A 352 -21.78 -9.53 22.86
C VAL A 352 -22.85 -8.91 21.97
N LEU A 353 -22.46 -8.26 20.86
CA LEU A 353 -23.38 -7.66 19.90
C LEU A 353 -24.23 -8.72 19.17
N VAL A 354 -23.61 -9.79 18.69
CA VAL A 354 -24.28 -10.85 17.92
C VAL A 354 -25.15 -11.72 18.82
N SER A 355 -24.74 -11.99 20.07
CA SER A 355 -25.54 -12.71 21.08
C SER A 355 -26.69 -11.87 21.66
N ARG A 356 -26.78 -10.58 21.29
CA ARG A 356 -27.77 -9.61 21.77
C ARG A 356 -27.69 -9.31 23.29
N MET A 357 -26.59 -9.71 23.94
CA MET A 357 -26.36 -9.44 25.37
C MET A 357 -26.28 -7.94 25.67
N ASN A 358 -25.81 -7.14 24.73
CA ASN A 358 -25.72 -5.67 24.84
C ASN A 358 -27.09 -5.05 25.20
N ILE A 359 -28.19 -5.56 24.64
CA ILE A 359 -29.55 -5.08 24.92
C ILE A 359 -29.97 -5.43 26.35
N ALA A 360 -29.60 -6.61 26.82
CA ALA A 360 -29.88 -7.00 28.20
C ALA A 360 -29.21 -6.09 29.23
N TYR A 361 -28.07 -5.48 28.89
CA TYR A 361 -27.37 -4.50 29.70
C TYR A 361 -27.77 -3.03 29.39
N GLY A 362 -28.79 -2.81 28.57
CA GLY A 362 -29.26 -1.47 28.21
C GLY A 362 -28.36 -0.71 27.24
N ILE A 363 -27.40 -1.38 26.59
CA ILE A 363 -26.47 -0.78 25.62
C ILE A 363 -27.04 -0.94 24.20
N THR A 364 -27.26 0.17 23.48
CA THR A 364 -27.80 0.11 22.11
C THR A 364 -26.76 -0.42 21.12
N ASP A 365 -27.23 -1.05 20.04
CA ASP A 365 -26.38 -1.55 18.97
C ASP A 365 -25.50 -0.46 18.35
N LYS A 366 -26.05 0.74 18.19
CA LYS A 366 -25.31 1.89 17.65
C LYS A 366 -24.10 2.25 18.51
N HIS A 367 -24.24 2.25 19.85
CA HIS A 367 -23.12 2.53 20.74
C HIS A 367 -22.06 1.42 20.68
N MET A 368 -22.47 0.15 20.65
CA MET A 368 -21.54 -0.98 20.54
C MET A 368 -20.71 -0.92 19.25
N VAL A 369 -21.37 -0.71 18.11
CA VAL A 369 -20.69 -0.63 16.79
C VAL A 369 -19.74 0.57 16.74
N LEU A 370 -20.15 1.73 17.27
CA LEU A 370 -19.34 2.95 17.27
C LEU A 370 -18.05 2.77 18.12
N VAL A 371 -18.19 2.28 19.35
CA VAL A 371 -17.06 2.05 20.25
C VAL A 371 -16.14 0.94 19.71
N GLY A 372 -16.73 -0.15 19.23
CA GLY A 372 -15.99 -1.25 18.62
C GLY A 372 -15.14 -0.79 17.43
N SER A 373 -15.70 0.00 16.53
CA SER A 373 -14.98 0.55 15.36
C SER A 373 -13.81 1.45 15.79
N ALA A 374 -14.05 2.39 16.72
CA ALA A 374 -13.00 3.30 17.19
C ALA A 374 -11.81 2.57 17.80
N LEU A 375 -12.09 1.61 18.69
CA LEU A 375 -11.07 0.84 19.38
C LEU A 375 -10.34 -0.13 18.44
N ALA A 376 -11.06 -0.76 17.50
CA ALA A 376 -10.47 -1.69 16.55
C ALA A 376 -9.41 -1.01 15.69
N ASP A 377 -9.71 0.16 15.13
CA ASP A 377 -8.78 0.90 14.29
C ASP A 377 -7.59 1.45 15.10
N ALA A 378 -7.83 1.92 16.33
CA ALA A 378 -6.76 2.36 17.22
C ALA A 378 -5.80 1.21 17.59
N ILE A 379 -6.33 0.02 17.94
CA ILE A 379 -5.50 -1.13 18.31
C ILE A 379 -4.80 -1.74 17.07
N ASN A 380 -5.46 -1.80 15.92
CA ASN A 380 -4.83 -2.25 14.69
C ASN A 380 -3.60 -1.40 14.33
N GLN A 381 -3.61 -0.12 14.71
CA GLN A 381 -2.47 0.77 14.49
C GLN A 381 -1.23 0.34 15.30
N PHE A 382 -1.43 -0.28 16.47
CA PHE A 382 -0.32 -0.83 17.27
C PHE A 382 0.37 -2.05 16.63
N LYS A 383 -0.30 -2.73 15.70
CA LYS A 383 0.32 -3.76 14.85
C LYS A 383 0.98 -3.13 13.62
N PHE A 384 0.35 -2.12 13.04
CA PHE A 384 0.80 -1.52 11.79
C PHE A 384 2.03 -0.62 11.97
N MET A 385 2.13 0.13 13.07
CA MET A 385 3.30 0.97 13.36
C MET A 385 4.62 0.16 13.50
N PRO A 386 4.69 -0.92 14.30
CA PRO A 386 5.85 -1.80 14.33
C PRO A 386 6.24 -2.35 12.95
N PHE A 387 5.25 -2.71 12.12
CA PHE A 387 5.50 -3.18 10.77
C PHE A 387 6.19 -2.11 9.92
N LEU A 388 5.69 -0.88 9.92
CA LEU A 388 6.27 0.23 9.16
C LEU A 388 7.70 0.54 9.60
N ILE A 389 7.92 0.65 10.92
CA ILE A 389 9.22 0.99 11.49
C ILE A 389 10.24 -0.11 11.19
N LEU A 390 9.88 -1.35 11.46
CA LEU A 390 10.76 -2.49 11.21
C LEU A 390 11.06 -2.64 9.71
N SER A 391 10.07 -2.40 8.85
CA SER A 391 10.27 -2.39 7.40
C SER A 391 11.29 -1.31 6.98
N GLY A 392 11.21 -0.10 7.56
CA GLY A 392 12.18 0.97 7.31
C GLY A 392 13.59 0.63 7.81
N GLN A 393 13.70 0.06 9.02
CA GLN A 393 14.99 -0.33 9.62
C GLN A 393 15.69 -1.49 8.89
N LEU A 394 14.92 -2.39 8.28
CA LEU A 394 15.45 -3.56 7.58
C LEU A 394 15.87 -3.27 6.13
N CYS A 395 15.57 -2.09 5.60
CA CYS A 395 15.91 -1.73 4.22
C CYS A 395 17.38 -1.33 4.09
N PRO A 396 18.21 -2.07 3.31
CA PRO A 396 19.59 -1.68 3.05
C PRO A 396 19.66 -0.43 2.16
N PRO A 397 20.74 0.37 2.28
CA PRO A 397 20.96 1.51 1.40
C PRO A 397 20.95 1.12 -0.09
N GLY A 398 20.28 1.92 -0.92
CA GLY A 398 20.24 1.75 -2.37
C GLY A 398 19.05 0.95 -2.94
N ILE A 399 18.34 0.17 -2.11
CA ILE A 399 17.14 -0.58 -2.52
C ILE A 399 15.94 -0.35 -1.58
N GLU A 400 15.98 0.72 -0.77
CA GLU A 400 15.00 0.99 0.29
C GLU A 400 13.57 1.04 -0.26
N GLY A 401 13.35 1.82 -1.32
CA GLY A 401 12.01 2.01 -1.88
C GLY A 401 11.40 0.72 -2.42
N THR A 402 12.19 -0.06 -3.17
CA THR A 402 11.72 -1.33 -3.76
C THR A 402 11.47 -2.39 -2.69
N LEU A 403 12.34 -2.48 -1.67
CA LEU A 403 12.19 -3.45 -0.58
C LEU A 403 11.02 -3.06 0.33
N PHE A 404 10.83 -1.76 0.61
CA PHE A 404 9.67 -1.27 1.35
C PHE A 404 8.35 -1.57 0.61
N ALA A 405 8.32 -1.34 -0.72
CA ALA A 405 7.18 -1.71 -1.56
C ALA A 405 6.89 -3.22 -1.51
N LEU A 406 7.93 -4.07 -1.44
CA LEU A 406 7.77 -5.51 -1.26
C LEU A 406 7.14 -5.83 0.10
N PHE A 407 7.58 -5.20 1.18
CA PHE A 407 7.01 -5.40 2.51
C PHE A 407 5.53 -5.02 2.55
N MET A 408 5.18 -3.85 2.00
CA MET A 408 3.79 -3.42 1.88
C MET A 408 2.96 -4.40 1.05
N SER A 409 3.53 -4.98 0.00
CA SER A 409 2.85 -6.00 -0.82
C SER A 409 2.62 -7.30 -0.07
N ILE A 410 3.57 -7.75 0.73
CA ILE A 410 3.41 -8.95 1.57
C ILE A 410 2.28 -8.74 2.57
N ASN A 411 2.22 -7.57 3.20
CA ASN A 411 1.14 -7.19 4.12
C ASN A 411 -0.23 -7.18 3.41
N ASN A 412 -0.32 -6.55 2.23
CA ASN A 412 -1.54 -6.50 1.43
C ASN A 412 -1.95 -7.89 0.93
N PHE A 413 -0.99 -8.71 0.49
CA PHE A 413 -1.24 -10.09 0.06
C PHE A 413 -1.75 -10.95 1.20
N GLY A 414 -1.13 -10.85 2.38
CA GLY A 414 -1.60 -11.54 3.59
C GLY A 414 -3.03 -11.15 3.94
N SER A 415 -3.36 -9.84 3.90
CA SER A 415 -4.72 -9.33 4.13
C SER A 415 -5.71 -9.84 3.09
N THR A 416 -5.33 -9.89 1.81
CA THR A 416 -6.17 -10.44 0.74
C THR A 416 -6.45 -11.93 0.96
N VAL A 417 -5.42 -12.72 1.31
CA VAL A 417 -5.58 -14.15 1.63
C VAL A 417 -6.47 -14.32 2.87
N GLY A 418 -6.27 -13.54 3.93
CA GLY A 418 -7.14 -13.54 5.12
C GLY A 418 -8.61 -13.24 4.79
N SER A 419 -8.84 -12.36 3.81
CA SER A 419 -10.19 -12.08 3.30
C SER A 419 -10.79 -13.25 2.52
N PHE A 420 -10.00 -13.97 1.72
CA PHE A 420 -10.45 -15.20 1.07
C PHE A 420 -10.74 -16.31 2.10
N VAL A 421 -9.90 -16.45 3.13
CA VAL A 421 -10.15 -17.40 4.24
C VAL A 421 -11.45 -17.05 4.95
N GLY A 422 -11.71 -15.77 5.21
CA GLY A 422 -12.96 -15.29 5.79
C GLY A 422 -14.17 -15.58 4.90
N ALA A 423 -14.06 -15.36 3.58
CA ALA A 423 -15.12 -15.71 2.63
C ALA A 423 -15.40 -17.23 2.62
N GLY A 424 -14.34 -18.05 2.67
CA GLY A 424 -14.45 -19.50 2.79
C GLY A 424 -15.12 -19.93 4.09
N LEU A 425 -14.74 -19.34 5.22
CA LEU A 425 -15.37 -19.60 6.52
C LEU A 425 -16.85 -19.20 6.52
N ALA A 426 -17.20 -18.04 5.96
CA ALA A 426 -18.58 -17.59 5.84
C ALA A 426 -19.41 -18.55 4.98
N SER A 427 -18.85 -19.04 3.89
CA SER A 427 -19.50 -20.05 3.03
C SER A 427 -19.67 -21.39 3.77
N PHE A 428 -18.64 -21.86 4.47
CA PHE A 428 -18.67 -23.11 5.24
C PHE A 428 -19.72 -23.07 6.35
N LEU A 429 -19.88 -21.94 7.02
CA LEU A 429 -20.88 -21.73 8.07
C LEU A 429 -22.28 -21.40 7.54
N ASN A 430 -22.48 -21.40 6.22
CA ASN A 430 -23.72 -21.06 5.53
C ASN A 430 -24.25 -19.66 5.92
N LEU A 431 -23.35 -18.69 6.14
CA LEU A 431 -23.75 -17.31 6.42
C LEU A 431 -24.27 -16.66 5.12
N SER A 432 -25.52 -16.31 5.12
CA SER A 432 -26.20 -15.71 3.97
C SER A 432 -26.95 -14.44 4.35
N SER A 433 -27.40 -13.68 3.34
CA SER A 433 -28.27 -12.54 3.57
C SER A 433 -29.54 -13.00 4.32
N GLY A 434 -29.83 -12.36 5.44
CA GLY A 434 -30.96 -12.68 6.31
C GLY A 434 -30.80 -13.91 7.22
N SER A 435 -29.71 -14.70 7.12
CA SER A 435 -29.44 -15.85 8.01
C SER A 435 -28.04 -15.75 8.60
N PHE A 436 -28.00 -15.44 9.91
CA PHE A 436 -26.78 -15.22 10.68
C PHE A 436 -26.64 -16.18 11.89
N ASP A 437 -27.33 -17.31 11.87
CA ASP A 437 -27.40 -18.24 13.01
C ASP A 437 -26.01 -18.73 13.47
N ASN A 438 -25.14 -19.01 12.52
CA ASN A 438 -23.78 -19.48 12.80
C ASN A 438 -22.73 -18.33 12.90
N LEU A 439 -23.16 -17.06 12.87
CA LEU A 439 -22.22 -15.92 12.93
C LEU A 439 -21.43 -15.90 14.22
N LEU A 440 -22.09 -16.23 15.34
CA LEU A 440 -21.44 -16.32 16.66
C LEU A 440 -20.28 -17.33 16.64
N LEU A 441 -20.50 -18.51 16.02
CA LEU A 441 -19.45 -19.52 15.84
C LEU A 441 -18.31 -18.99 14.96
N GLY A 442 -18.65 -18.28 13.87
CA GLY A 442 -17.66 -17.67 12.99
C GLY A 442 -16.75 -16.67 13.72
N ILE A 443 -17.33 -15.81 14.57
CA ILE A 443 -16.57 -14.86 15.39
C ILE A 443 -15.73 -15.60 16.45
N ALA A 444 -16.27 -16.65 17.09
CA ALA A 444 -15.52 -17.45 18.05
C ALA A 444 -14.28 -18.10 17.41
N ILE A 445 -14.41 -18.65 16.19
CA ILE A 445 -13.27 -19.16 15.40
C ILE A 445 -12.28 -18.03 15.09
N GLN A 446 -12.76 -16.86 14.69
CA GLN A 446 -11.92 -15.70 14.42
C GLN A 446 -11.12 -15.29 15.67
N VAL A 447 -11.75 -15.24 16.84
CA VAL A 447 -11.09 -14.96 18.15
C VAL A 447 -10.00 -15.97 18.45
N ALA A 448 -10.26 -17.26 18.26
CA ALA A 448 -9.27 -18.31 18.47
C ALA A 448 -8.07 -18.14 17.51
N CYS A 449 -8.33 -17.79 16.26
CA CYS A 449 -7.31 -17.58 15.23
C CYS A 449 -6.41 -16.36 15.49
N ILE A 450 -6.88 -15.34 16.24
CA ILE A 450 -6.07 -14.17 16.63
C ILE A 450 -4.84 -14.57 17.43
N TYR A 451 -4.88 -15.68 18.16
CA TYR A 451 -3.75 -16.13 18.98
C TYR A 451 -2.70 -16.95 18.21
N ILE A 452 -3.01 -17.43 17.01
CA ILE A 452 -2.05 -18.23 16.23
C ILE A 452 -0.73 -17.47 15.97
N PRO A 453 -0.72 -16.18 15.54
CA PRO A 453 0.52 -15.44 15.34
C PRO A 453 1.33 -15.26 16.63
N VAL A 454 0.69 -15.27 17.80
CA VAL A 454 1.37 -15.11 19.09
C VAL A 454 2.33 -16.27 19.35
N LEU A 455 1.98 -17.49 18.92
CA LEU A 455 2.84 -18.67 19.03
C LEU A 455 4.15 -18.52 18.20
N PHE A 456 4.13 -17.68 17.18
CA PHE A 456 5.24 -17.44 16.26
C PHE A 456 5.99 -16.13 16.53
N LEU A 457 5.76 -15.45 17.67
CA LEU A 457 6.44 -14.21 18.03
C LEU A 457 7.98 -14.34 18.07
N PHE A 458 8.49 -15.57 18.17
CA PHE A 458 9.93 -15.82 18.10
C PHE A 458 10.57 -15.43 16.75
N LEU A 459 9.77 -15.29 15.69
CA LEU A 459 10.22 -14.81 14.39
C LEU A 459 10.60 -13.31 14.40
N ILE A 460 10.03 -12.52 15.31
CA ILE A 460 10.40 -11.11 15.50
C ILE A 460 11.72 -11.03 16.31
N PRO A 461 12.66 -10.15 15.97
CA PRO A 461 13.89 -9.96 16.74
C PRO A 461 13.60 -9.58 18.21
N LYS A 462 14.38 -10.11 19.14
CA LYS A 462 14.15 -9.91 20.59
C LYS A 462 14.36 -8.45 21.02
N GLU A 463 15.37 -7.81 20.46
CA GLU A 463 15.82 -6.46 20.87
C GLU A 463 15.24 -5.35 19.97
N ALA A 464 14.41 -5.70 18.97
CA ALA A 464 13.79 -4.70 18.12
C ALA A 464 12.83 -3.81 18.92
N THR A 465 13.03 -2.49 18.79
CA THR A 465 12.16 -1.45 19.36
C THR A 465 11.67 -0.51 18.26
N GLY A 466 10.72 0.36 18.57
CA GLY A 466 10.25 1.41 17.64
C GLY A 466 11.18 2.63 17.54
N VAL A 467 12.31 2.59 18.24
CA VAL A 467 13.36 3.62 18.16
C VAL A 467 14.53 3.03 17.38
N SER A 468 14.97 3.71 16.33
CA SER A 468 16.22 3.36 15.65
C SER A 468 17.38 3.45 16.64
N ALA A 469 18.13 2.37 16.77
CA ALA A 469 19.39 2.39 17.52
C ALA A 469 20.40 3.26 16.78
#